data_1babd4d970b2af7750ac5f5461b33145
#
_entry.id   1babd4d970b2af7750ac5f5461b33145
#
_cell.length_a   1.000
_cell.length_b   1.000
_cell.length_c   1.000
_cell.angle_alpha   90.00
_cell.angle_beta   90.00
_cell.angle_gamma   90.00
#
_symmetry.space_group_name_H-M   'P 1'
#
loop_
_entity.id
_entity.type
_entity.pdbx_description
1 polymer ?
#
loop_
_entity_poly.entity_id
_entity_poly.type
_entity_poly.pdbx_seq_one_letter_code
_entity_poly.pdbx_strand_id
1 'polypeptide(L)'
;MENKIVDKIKDLKKGDTVVIYNDLDTRTHPFEIPIKSIGKKWITVINSDKFDPMGYGSYGWNLFPGNMEEYNYWVETKEIAKNIYNDLSSKIYRLSREELSIIEKMISE
;
A
#
# COMPACT_ATOMS: atom_id res chain seq x y z
N MET A 1 2.67 -9.51 -0.82
CA MET A 1 1.67 -8.46 -1.07
C MET A 1 2.28 -7.09 -1.33
N GLU A 2 3.25 -6.69 -0.55
CA GLU A 2 3.95 -5.42 -0.75
C GLU A 2 4.65 -5.35 -2.10
N ASN A 3 5.17 -6.48 -2.60
CA ASN A 3 5.82 -6.57 -3.90
C ASN A 3 4.90 -6.18 -5.06
N LYS A 4 3.58 -6.41 -4.94
CA LYS A 4 2.62 -6.05 -5.98
C LYS A 4 2.46 -4.54 -6.14
N ILE A 5 2.56 -3.79 -5.04
CA ILE A 5 2.51 -2.32 -5.09
C ILE A 5 3.76 -1.79 -5.78
N VAL A 6 4.93 -2.30 -5.42
CA VAL A 6 6.20 -1.90 -6.04
C VAL A 6 6.20 -2.21 -7.53
N ASP A 7 5.70 -3.39 -7.92
CA ASP A 7 5.60 -3.78 -9.33
C ASP A 7 4.67 -2.85 -10.11
N LYS A 8 3.54 -2.44 -9.53
CA LYS A 8 2.63 -1.47 -10.14
C LYS A 8 3.28 -0.10 -10.30
N ILE A 9 4.11 0.32 -9.32
CA ILE A 9 4.85 1.57 -9.42
C ILE A 9 5.81 1.54 -10.62
N LYS A 10 6.48 0.42 -10.86
CA LYS A 10 7.38 0.25 -12.01
C LYS A 10 6.68 0.38 -13.36
N ASP A 11 5.39 0.05 -13.40
CA ASP A 11 4.59 0.11 -14.62
C ASP A 11 3.96 1.49 -14.86
N LEU A 12 4.13 2.43 -13.95
CA LEU A 12 3.57 3.79 -14.09
C LEU A 12 4.21 4.56 -15.23
N LYS A 13 3.42 5.40 -15.87
CA LYS A 13 3.83 6.24 -16.99
C LYS A 13 3.44 7.68 -16.72
N LYS A 14 4.13 8.60 -17.40
CA LYS A 14 3.77 10.01 -17.41
C LYS A 14 2.29 10.19 -17.77
N GLY A 15 1.58 10.97 -16.99
CA GLY A 15 0.15 11.22 -17.18
C GLY A 15 -0.77 10.28 -16.41
N ASP A 16 -0.26 9.16 -15.91
CA ASP A 16 -1.06 8.26 -15.08
C ASP A 16 -1.49 8.97 -13.80
N THR A 17 -2.70 8.68 -13.35
CA THR A 17 -3.21 9.18 -12.08
C THR A 17 -2.79 8.25 -10.95
N VAL A 18 -2.28 8.83 -9.88
CA VAL A 18 -1.92 8.12 -8.66
C VAL A 18 -2.59 8.79 -7.47
N VAL A 19 -2.58 8.12 -6.32
CA VAL A 19 -3.04 8.70 -5.06
C VAL A 19 -1.84 8.99 -4.20
N ILE A 20 -1.75 10.19 -3.64
CA ILE A 20 -0.75 10.48 -2.60
C ILE A 20 -1.47 10.60 -1.25
N TYR A 21 -0.85 10.05 -0.23
CA TYR A 21 -1.40 9.98 1.12
C TYR A 21 -0.28 10.13 2.13
N ASN A 22 -0.63 10.49 3.36
CA ASN A 22 0.35 10.72 4.43
C ASN A 22 0.09 9.76 5.60
N ASP A 23 1.11 8.98 5.97
CA ASP A 23 1.03 8.01 7.07
C ASP A 23 1.29 8.64 8.44
N LEU A 24 1.91 9.82 8.48
CA LEU A 24 2.33 10.44 9.75
C LEU A 24 1.36 11.52 10.22
N ASP A 25 0.67 12.19 9.31
CA ASP A 25 -0.24 13.28 9.64
C ASP A 25 -1.68 12.89 9.34
N THR A 26 -2.43 12.57 10.41
CA THR A 26 -3.82 12.13 10.31
C THR A 26 -4.79 13.24 9.90
N ARG A 27 -4.34 14.50 9.86
CA ARG A 27 -5.16 15.64 9.43
C ARG A 27 -5.20 15.76 7.91
N THR A 28 -4.30 15.09 7.20
CA THR A 28 -4.28 15.10 5.74
C THR A 28 -5.28 14.11 5.17
N HIS A 29 -5.72 14.37 3.94
CA HIS A 29 -6.59 13.46 3.21
C HIS A 29 -5.87 12.98 1.94
N PRO A 30 -6.03 11.70 1.56
CA PRO A 30 -5.49 11.22 0.29
C PRO A 30 -6.18 11.93 -0.87
N PHE A 31 -5.46 12.13 -1.96
CA PHE A 31 -6.02 12.74 -3.16
C PHE A 31 -5.34 12.23 -4.43
N GLU A 32 -6.09 12.24 -5.53
CA GLU A 32 -5.59 11.84 -6.84
C GLU A 32 -4.78 12.96 -7.48
N ILE A 33 -3.70 12.59 -8.16
CA ILE A 33 -2.84 13.55 -8.84
C ILE A 33 -2.15 12.87 -10.01
N PRO A 34 -2.03 13.54 -11.18
CA PRO A 34 -1.30 12.97 -12.31
C PRO A 34 0.21 13.03 -12.14
N ILE A 35 0.89 12.07 -12.75
CA ILE A 35 2.35 12.06 -12.82
C ILE A 35 2.82 13.06 -13.87
N LYS A 36 3.75 13.93 -13.49
CA LYS A 36 4.39 14.90 -14.38
C LYS A 36 5.54 14.27 -15.15
N SER A 37 6.40 13.50 -14.46
CA SER A 37 7.58 12.89 -15.08
C SER A 37 8.06 11.71 -14.25
N ILE A 38 8.75 10.79 -14.92
CA ILE A 38 9.36 9.63 -14.28
C ILE A 38 10.83 9.59 -14.68
N GLY A 39 11.72 9.71 -13.69
CA GLY A 39 13.16 9.57 -13.85
C GLY A 39 13.68 8.33 -13.16
N LYS A 40 14.98 8.14 -13.18
CA LYS A 40 15.63 6.99 -12.54
C LYS A 40 15.53 7.02 -11.02
N LYS A 41 15.57 8.21 -10.43
CA LYS A 41 15.56 8.41 -8.97
C LYS A 41 14.20 8.84 -8.44
N TRP A 42 13.42 9.55 -9.25
CA TRP A 42 12.22 10.24 -8.77
C TRP A 42 11.05 10.10 -9.71
N ILE A 43 9.88 9.92 -9.11
CA ILE A 43 8.59 10.10 -9.77
C ILE A 43 8.08 11.45 -9.30
N THR A 44 7.86 12.36 -10.24
CA THR A 44 7.41 13.73 -9.92
C THR A 44 5.94 13.86 -10.34
N VAL A 45 5.09 14.30 -9.41
CA VAL A 45 3.68 14.59 -9.69
C VAL A 45 3.53 16.08 -10.06
N ILE A 46 2.35 16.46 -10.56
CA ILE A 46 2.18 17.79 -11.18
C ILE A 46 2.39 18.96 -10.23
N ASN A 47 2.24 18.76 -8.91
CA ASN A 47 2.53 19.82 -7.94
C ASN A 47 4.02 19.89 -7.57
N SER A 48 4.88 19.15 -8.28
CA SER A 48 6.33 19.07 -8.10
C SER A 48 6.81 18.24 -6.92
N ASP A 49 5.92 17.58 -6.19
CA ASP A 49 6.33 16.62 -5.15
C ASP A 49 7.00 15.41 -5.80
N LYS A 50 8.00 14.88 -5.11
CA LYS A 50 8.83 13.77 -5.61
C LYS A 50 8.71 12.56 -4.72
N PHE A 51 8.68 11.40 -5.35
CA PHE A 51 8.63 10.10 -4.68
C PHE A 51 9.73 9.20 -5.28
N ASP A 52 10.32 8.35 -4.43
CA ASP A 52 11.29 7.39 -4.92
C ASP A 52 10.60 6.23 -5.66
N PRO A 53 11.37 5.31 -6.30
CA PRO A 53 10.76 4.18 -7.02
C PRO A 53 9.97 3.20 -6.13
N MET A 54 10.10 3.30 -4.82
CA MET A 54 9.30 2.52 -3.88
C MET A 54 8.02 3.23 -3.45
N GLY A 55 7.82 4.49 -3.88
CA GLY A 55 6.66 5.29 -3.57
C GLY A 55 6.79 6.16 -2.33
N TYR A 56 7.99 6.28 -1.76
CA TYR A 56 8.22 7.10 -0.56
C TYR A 56 8.60 8.53 -0.93
N GLY A 57 7.90 9.48 -0.37
CA GLY A 57 8.21 10.90 -0.45
C GLY A 57 8.78 11.43 0.85
N SER A 58 8.71 12.75 1.06
CA SER A 58 9.18 13.40 2.29
C SER A 58 8.03 13.60 3.27
N TYR A 59 8.36 13.72 4.55
CA TYR A 59 7.43 14.05 5.64
C TYR A 59 6.22 13.09 5.75
N GLY A 60 6.43 11.82 5.46
CA GLY A 60 5.39 10.79 5.56
C GLY A 60 4.48 10.66 4.35
N TRP A 61 4.69 11.44 3.30
CA TRP A 61 3.93 11.33 2.06
C TRP A 61 4.36 10.10 1.28
N ASN A 62 3.38 9.38 0.75
CA ASN A 62 3.58 8.16 -0.03
C ASN A 62 2.73 8.20 -1.29
N LEU A 63 3.15 7.45 -2.30
CA LEU A 63 2.46 7.34 -3.57
C LEU A 63 1.84 5.95 -3.70
N PHE A 64 0.54 5.90 -3.96
CA PHE A 64 -0.17 4.66 -4.29
C PHE A 64 -0.40 4.61 -5.81
N PRO A 65 0.03 3.52 -6.49
CA PRO A 65 -0.07 3.42 -7.95
C PRO A 65 -1.47 2.99 -8.40
N GLY A 66 -2.43 3.90 -8.36
CA GLY A 66 -3.81 3.63 -8.74
C GLY A 66 -4.70 4.82 -8.48
N ASN A 67 -5.99 4.67 -8.79
CA ASN A 67 -6.98 5.72 -8.53
C ASN A 67 -7.51 5.64 -7.09
N MET A 68 -8.41 6.56 -6.73
CA MET A 68 -8.95 6.63 -5.37
C MET A 68 -9.77 5.38 -5.01
N GLU A 69 -10.51 4.82 -5.94
CA GLU A 69 -11.28 3.60 -5.72
C GLU A 69 -10.37 2.43 -5.37
N GLU A 70 -9.30 2.25 -6.13
CA GLU A 70 -8.28 1.21 -5.88
C GLU A 70 -7.56 1.44 -4.56
N TYR A 71 -7.26 2.69 -4.24
CA TYR A 71 -6.64 3.08 -2.98
C TYR A 71 -7.54 2.73 -1.80
N ASN A 72 -8.82 3.07 -1.86
CA ASN A 72 -9.78 2.77 -0.79
C ASN A 72 -9.91 1.26 -0.60
N TYR A 73 -9.96 0.50 -1.67
CA TYR A 73 -9.99 -0.97 -1.60
C TYR A 73 -8.74 -1.51 -0.92
N TRP A 74 -7.58 -0.99 -1.24
CA TRP A 74 -6.31 -1.39 -0.63
C TRP A 74 -6.27 -1.08 0.87
N VAL A 75 -6.73 0.11 1.27
CA VAL A 75 -6.81 0.51 2.69
C VAL A 75 -7.76 -0.40 3.45
N GLU A 76 -8.94 -0.67 2.92
CA GLU A 76 -9.93 -1.57 3.54
C GLU A 76 -9.36 -2.99 3.67
N THR A 77 -8.65 -3.47 2.66
CA THR A 77 -8.04 -4.80 2.69
C THR A 77 -6.99 -4.89 3.82
N LYS A 78 -6.19 -3.84 4.00
CA LYS A 78 -5.21 -3.77 5.09
C LYS A 78 -5.90 -3.78 6.46
N GLU A 79 -7.00 -3.08 6.60
CA GLU A 79 -7.76 -3.03 7.85
C GLU A 79 -8.35 -4.40 8.18
N ILE A 80 -8.90 -5.09 7.19
CA ILE A 80 -9.41 -6.47 7.35
C ILE A 80 -8.28 -7.39 7.79
N ALA A 81 -7.13 -7.31 7.13
CA ALA A 81 -5.97 -8.13 7.47
C ALA A 81 -5.50 -7.88 8.90
N LYS A 82 -5.47 -6.62 9.32
CA LYS A 82 -5.10 -6.24 10.69
C LYS A 82 -6.05 -6.81 11.73
N ASN A 83 -7.36 -6.75 11.45
CA ASN A 83 -8.37 -7.30 12.36
C ASN A 83 -8.25 -8.82 12.48
N ILE A 84 -8.02 -9.52 11.37
CA ILE A 84 -7.80 -10.96 11.36
C ILE A 84 -6.54 -11.31 12.15
N TYR A 85 -5.46 -10.57 11.93
CA TYR A 85 -4.20 -10.77 12.65
C TYR A 85 -4.38 -10.61 14.16
N ASN A 86 -5.05 -9.57 14.60
CA ASN A 86 -5.30 -9.31 16.04
C ASN A 86 -6.13 -10.43 16.65
N ASP A 87 -7.18 -10.87 15.96
CA ASP A 87 -8.05 -11.95 16.41
C ASP A 87 -7.29 -13.27 16.50
N LEU A 88 -6.54 -13.61 15.45
CA LEU A 88 -5.74 -14.82 15.40
C LEU A 88 -4.65 -14.83 16.48
N SER A 89 -3.96 -13.70 16.67
CA SER A 89 -2.91 -13.57 17.68
C SER A 89 -3.41 -13.88 19.09
N SER A 90 -4.64 -13.48 19.40
CA SER A 90 -5.24 -13.74 20.71
C SER A 90 -5.68 -15.18 20.90
N LYS A 91 -5.91 -15.93 19.82
CA LYS A 91 -6.48 -17.29 19.85
C LYS A 91 -5.52 -18.39 19.44
N ILE A 92 -4.37 -18.02 18.88
CA ILE A 92 -3.47 -18.99 18.23
C ILE A 92 -3.03 -20.13 19.15
N TYR A 93 -2.81 -19.86 20.43
CA TYR A 93 -2.40 -20.87 21.41
C TYR A 93 -3.52 -21.80 21.84
N ARG A 94 -4.76 -21.50 21.42
CA ARG A 94 -5.95 -22.33 21.72
C ARG A 94 -6.35 -23.21 20.55
N LEU A 95 -5.70 -23.04 19.40
CA LEU A 95 -6.04 -23.79 18.20
C LEU A 95 -5.53 -25.23 18.29
N SER A 96 -6.28 -26.15 17.69
CA SER A 96 -5.85 -27.53 17.55
C SER A 96 -4.68 -27.64 16.56
N ARG A 97 -4.00 -28.77 16.58
CA ARG A 97 -2.90 -29.03 15.64
C ARG A 97 -3.38 -29.01 14.19
N GLU A 98 -4.57 -29.56 13.94
CA GLU A 98 -5.19 -29.54 12.61
C GLU A 98 -5.47 -28.11 12.14
N GLU A 99 -6.02 -27.27 13.00
CA GLU A 99 -6.28 -25.89 12.68
C GLU A 99 -4.97 -25.12 12.40
N LEU A 100 -3.94 -25.35 13.22
CA LEU A 100 -2.63 -24.74 12.99
C LEU A 100 -2.00 -25.17 11.67
N SER A 101 -2.18 -26.45 11.28
CA SER A 101 -1.69 -26.97 10.01
C SER A 101 -2.36 -26.27 8.82
N ILE A 102 -3.66 -25.99 8.91
CA ILE A 102 -4.39 -25.28 7.86
C ILE A 102 -3.82 -23.86 7.69
N ILE A 103 -3.61 -23.14 8.79
CA ILE A 103 -3.06 -21.79 8.76
C ILE A 103 -1.64 -21.80 8.19
N GLU A 104 -0.81 -22.73 8.61
CA GLU A 104 0.56 -22.87 8.12
C GLU A 104 0.59 -23.08 6.61
N LYS A 105 -0.31 -23.91 6.07
CA LYS A 105 -0.45 -24.12 4.64
C LYS A 105 -0.85 -22.86 3.90
N MET A 106 -1.80 -22.10 4.45
CA MET A 106 -2.25 -20.86 3.85
C MET A 106 -1.14 -19.82 3.77
N ILE A 107 -0.29 -19.75 4.80
CA ILE A 107 0.82 -18.79 4.84
C ILE A 107 1.93 -19.19 3.86
N SER A 108 2.17 -20.49 3.67
CA SER A 108 3.24 -20.98 2.80
C SER A 108 2.89 -20.96 1.31
N GLU A 109 1.64 -20.75 0.98
CA GLU A 109 1.20 -20.53 -0.39
C GLU A 109 1.41 -19.07 -0.80
#